data_dd46dd641836bd40b7b86752f7315241
#
_entry.id   dd46dd641836bd40b7b86752f7315241
#
_cell.length_a   1.000
_cell.length_b   1.000
_cell.length_c   1.000
_cell.angle_alpha   90.00
_cell.angle_beta   90.00
_cell.angle_gamma   90.00
#
_symmetry.space_group_name_H-M   'P 1'
#
loop_
_entity.id
_entity.type
_entity.pdbx_description
1 polymer ?
#
loop_
_entity_poly.entity_id
_entity_poly.type
_entity_poly.pdbx_seq_one_letter_code
_entity_poly.pdbx_strand_id
1 'polypeptide(L)'
;MGQGNASYWGDRAERLLEAREALTAEQEQGLVDAFQAAQREIEAEIEKFCRRYAKNNKVTYAQAQKALSLKELARFRGNLPAFRKLAKAHIGEFSLEVDNLSAKAQVTRLQALKAEIDAALQRAYLQMEKGIEAGSLAVYDDQYHRSLFAMDRYAGFRHQYVGIDRDGIKAVTQYPFNGLDYSTRIWRQRDDLSYKLQSTLNTMLITGEPPDKYAAEFARIFKAKEQEAHRLLYTENAYVAEQAKLQAYRDTGVEEYEILATLDAKTSAICREQDGRQYPIGEEKPGINFPPFHPWCRTVTIPVVKGFSGEGMTRAARDPKTGKTIPVPASMTYGEWRTGAAMKTKSSGDQELGSKRGSTPIGKIDYQNRNAVVELLNTVEKQAVSLEYEVDFTVTTDGRIWYTKGESGAVSPVGILEQGQPLEGAYSYHNHPEALTYFSFSAEDVGFFFEYQQQYSAASDFRYQYWMERTADTVNLSYEEAIEAFEEIRDRRILQMALDGEIDMDLDGYHETMKFLSQKLCFRYERIEK
;
A
#
# COMPACT_ATOMS: atom_id res chain seq x y z
N MET A 1 -3.81 12.58 -43.65
CA MET A 1 -4.88 11.60 -43.84
C MET A 1 -4.73 10.62 -42.69
N GLY A 2 -5.73 10.53 -41.88
CA GLY A 2 -5.61 10.15 -40.47
C GLY A 2 -5.13 8.75 -40.19
N GLN A 3 -3.97 8.64 -39.56
CA GLN A 3 -3.69 7.53 -38.67
C GLN A 3 -4.73 7.55 -37.56
N GLY A 4 -5.41 6.43 -37.34
CA GLY A 4 -6.52 6.36 -36.41
C GLY A 4 -6.20 6.91 -35.02
N ASN A 5 -7.04 7.75 -34.50
CA ASN A 5 -6.86 8.65 -33.34
C ASN A 5 -6.61 7.90 -32.01
N ALA A 6 -7.07 6.68 -31.74
CA ALA A 6 -6.79 5.97 -30.49
C ALA A 6 -5.52 5.10 -30.51
N SER A 7 -5.06 4.63 -31.65
CA SER A 7 -3.65 4.25 -31.82
C SER A 7 -2.76 5.45 -31.43
N TYR A 8 -3.17 6.64 -31.86
CA TYR A 8 -2.49 7.88 -31.52
C TYR A 8 -2.48 8.15 -30.00
N TRP A 9 -3.62 8.08 -29.33
CA TRP A 9 -3.72 8.37 -27.88
C TRP A 9 -3.22 7.22 -27.00
N GLY A 10 -3.45 5.97 -27.40
CA GLY A 10 -2.97 4.79 -26.67
C GLY A 10 -1.44 4.71 -26.65
N ASP A 11 -0.77 4.83 -27.81
CA ASP A 11 0.69 4.85 -27.90
C ASP A 11 1.31 6.03 -27.13
N ARG A 12 0.60 7.17 -27.09
CA ARG A 12 1.08 8.34 -26.34
C ARG A 12 0.88 8.20 -24.85
N ALA A 13 -0.24 7.64 -24.44
CA ALA A 13 -0.48 7.31 -23.03
C ALA A 13 0.59 6.35 -22.49
N GLU A 14 0.99 5.34 -23.29
CA GLU A 14 2.09 4.44 -22.94
C GLU A 14 3.42 5.18 -22.82
N ARG A 15 3.78 6.02 -23.79
CA ARG A 15 5.02 6.83 -23.74
C ARG A 15 5.04 7.83 -22.58
N LEU A 16 3.89 8.43 -22.24
CA LEU A 16 3.75 9.30 -21.09
C LEU A 16 3.94 8.52 -19.78
N LEU A 17 3.38 7.32 -19.71
CA LEU A 17 3.55 6.42 -18.58
C LEU A 17 5.02 5.99 -18.42
N GLU A 18 5.67 5.57 -19.51
CA GLU A 18 7.10 5.20 -19.52
C GLU A 18 7.99 6.38 -19.08
N ALA A 19 7.73 7.59 -19.55
CA ALA A 19 8.49 8.78 -19.16
C ALA A 19 8.32 9.09 -17.66
N ARG A 20 7.09 8.99 -17.13
CA ARG A 20 6.83 9.12 -15.70
C ARG A 20 7.56 8.05 -14.89
N GLU A 21 7.52 6.79 -15.33
CA GLU A 21 8.19 5.68 -14.65
C GLU A 21 9.71 5.87 -14.65
N ALA A 22 10.30 6.38 -15.72
CA ALA A 22 11.73 6.67 -15.79
C ALA A 22 12.14 7.76 -14.79
N LEU A 23 11.39 8.89 -14.72
CA LEU A 23 11.62 9.94 -13.74
C LEU A 23 11.42 9.43 -12.31
N THR A 24 10.43 8.58 -12.07
CA THR A 24 10.18 7.99 -10.76
C THR A 24 11.33 7.08 -10.34
N ALA A 25 11.87 6.25 -11.26
CA ALA A 25 13.00 5.37 -10.98
C ALA A 25 14.29 6.14 -10.63
N GLU A 26 14.52 7.29 -11.24
CA GLU A 26 15.64 8.17 -10.88
C GLU A 26 15.50 8.71 -9.45
N GLN A 27 14.29 9.10 -9.06
CA GLN A 27 14.00 9.57 -7.70
C GLN A 27 14.09 8.46 -6.66
N GLU A 28 13.69 7.23 -7.02
CA GLU A 28 13.79 6.04 -6.16
C GLU A 28 15.22 5.77 -5.71
N GLN A 29 16.20 5.94 -6.59
CA GLN A 29 17.60 5.72 -6.23
C GLN A 29 18.04 6.69 -5.13
N GLY A 30 17.68 7.96 -5.22
CA GLY A 30 17.98 8.95 -4.18
C GLY A 30 17.33 8.62 -2.83
N LEU A 31 16.13 8.03 -2.86
CA LEU A 31 15.43 7.57 -1.67
C LEU A 31 16.13 6.37 -1.03
N VAL A 32 16.51 5.37 -1.83
CA VAL A 32 17.27 4.19 -1.36
C VAL A 32 18.59 4.62 -0.72
N ASP A 33 19.33 5.52 -1.36
CA ASP A 33 20.60 6.03 -0.84
C ASP A 33 20.43 6.73 0.52
N ALA A 34 19.36 7.52 0.69
CA ALA A 34 19.04 8.18 1.95
C ALA A 34 18.73 7.19 3.08
N PHE A 35 17.91 6.16 2.80
CA PHE A 35 17.59 5.10 3.77
C PHE A 35 18.82 4.29 4.16
N GLN A 36 19.64 3.87 3.21
CA GLN A 36 20.86 3.12 3.47
C GLN A 36 21.90 3.94 4.26
N ALA A 37 22.00 5.25 3.98
CA ALA A 37 22.87 6.13 4.76
C ALA A 37 22.41 6.26 6.21
N ALA A 38 21.10 6.44 6.45
CA ALA A 38 20.52 6.49 7.77
C ALA A 38 20.71 5.16 8.53
N GLN A 39 20.47 4.04 7.86
CA GLN A 39 20.68 2.71 8.44
C GLN A 39 22.12 2.55 8.93
N ARG A 40 23.11 2.80 8.06
CA ARG A 40 24.54 2.71 8.42
C ARG A 40 24.90 3.62 9.58
N GLU A 41 24.38 4.83 9.60
CA GLU A 41 24.65 5.80 10.68
C GLU A 41 24.06 5.28 12.01
N ILE A 42 22.83 4.81 12.01
CA ILE A 42 22.14 4.29 13.21
C ILE A 42 22.82 3.03 13.75
N GLU A 43 23.17 2.09 12.87
CA GLU A 43 23.93 0.90 13.26
C GLU A 43 25.27 1.26 13.89
N ALA A 44 26.00 2.23 13.32
CA ALA A 44 27.27 2.70 13.86
C ALA A 44 27.10 3.38 15.23
N GLU A 45 26.04 4.14 15.48
CA GLU A 45 25.78 4.77 16.78
C GLU A 45 25.38 3.71 17.84
N ILE A 46 24.60 2.70 17.47
CA ILE A 46 24.27 1.57 18.35
C ILE A 46 25.55 0.79 18.71
N GLU A 47 26.37 0.45 17.74
CA GLU A 47 27.63 -0.26 17.98
C GLU A 47 28.58 0.54 18.87
N LYS A 48 28.74 1.85 18.60
CA LYS A 48 29.56 2.76 19.40
C LYS A 48 29.03 2.88 20.84
N PHE A 49 27.69 2.93 21.02
CA PHE A 49 27.06 2.89 22.33
C PHE A 49 27.40 1.58 23.07
N CYS A 50 27.23 0.43 22.41
CA CYS A 50 27.52 -0.87 22.99
C CYS A 50 29.00 -1.00 23.34
N ARG A 51 29.93 -0.65 22.46
CA ARG A 51 31.39 -0.66 22.77
C ARG A 51 31.75 0.20 23.95
N ARG A 52 31.11 1.35 24.14
CA ARG A 52 31.42 2.29 25.24
C ARG A 52 30.94 1.80 26.60
N TYR A 53 29.78 1.15 26.64
CA TYR A 53 29.08 0.84 27.88
C TYR A 53 29.03 -0.67 28.18
N ALA A 54 29.46 -1.50 27.24
CA ALA A 54 29.48 -2.94 27.42
C ALA A 54 30.56 -3.38 28.45
N LYS A 55 30.15 -4.25 29.35
CA LYS A 55 31.06 -5.07 30.13
C LYS A 55 30.86 -6.50 29.63
N ASN A 56 31.91 -7.15 29.16
CA ASN A 56 31.84 -8.49 28.55
C ASN A 56 30.90 -8.55 27.31
N ASN A 57 31.01 -7.58 26.44
CA ASN A 57 30.21 -7.43 25.20
C ASN A 57 28.67 -7.32 25.39
N LYS A 58 28.20 -7.01 26.60
CA LYS A 58 26.77 -6.86 26.88
C LYS A 58 26.49 -5.53 27.60
N VAL A 59 25.50 -4.78 27.12
CA VAL A 59 24.94 -3.59 27.78
C VAL A 59 23.61 -3.97 28.39
N THR A 60 23.48 -3.81 29.72
CA THR A 60 22.21 -4.04 30.38
C THR A 60 21.36 -2.78 30.37
N TYR A 61 20.03 -2.95 30.45
CA TYR A 61 19.08 -1.83 30.54
C TYR A 61 19.41 -0.88 31.71
N ALA A 62 19.80 -1.43 32.86
CA ALA A 62 20.24 -0.64 34.02
C ALA A 62 21.47 0.23 33.71
N GLN A 63 22.41 -0.24 32.89
CA GLN A 63 23.58 0.53 32.47
C GLN A 63 23.18 1.64 31.46
N ALA A 64 22.23 1.33 30.57
CA ALA A 64 21.71 2.30 29.62
C ALA A 64 20.93 3.43 30.32
N GLN A 65 20.26 3.16 31.42
CA GLN A 65 19.53 4.16 32.23
C GLN A 65 20.43 5.02 33.13
N LYS A 66 21.73 4.76 33.24
CA LYS A 66 22.62 5.64 33.98
C LYS A 66 22.71 7.02 33.32
N ALA A 67 22.70 8.05 34.16
CA ALA A 67 22.95 9.41 33.73
C ALA A 67 24.32 9.57 33.06
N LEU A 68 24.39 10.46 32.07
CA LEU A 68 25.67 10.86 31.47
C LEU A 68 26.58 11.50 32.52
N SER A 69 27.86 11.17 32.50
CA SER A 69 28.87 11.92 33.23
C SER A 69 28.96 13.37 32.72
N LEU A 70 29.51 14.28 33.48
CA LEU A 70 29.64 15.70 33.07
C LEU A 70 30.36 15.87 31.72
N LYS A 71 31.36 15.03 31.43
CA LYS A 71 32.09 15.04 30.16
C LYS A 71 31.22 14.55 28.99
N GLU A 72 30.45 13.48 29.21
CA GLU A 72 29.51 12.95 28.21
C GLU A 72 28.35 13.92 27.95
N LEU A 73 27.82 14.53 29.01
CA LEU A 73 26.75 15.52 28.93
C LEU A 73 27.21 16.79 28.18
N ALA A 74 28.43 17.25 28.42
CA ALA A 74 29.00 18.40 27.69
C ALA A 74 29.11 18.10 26.18
N ARG A 75 29.56 16.88 25.83
CA ARG A 75 29.61 16.43 24.42
C ARG A 75 28.24 16.34 23.80
N PHE A 76 27.26 15.72 24.46
CA PHE A 76 25.88 15.62 23.99
C PHE A 76 25.28 17.01 23.78
N ARG A 77 25.45 17.93 24.73
CA ARG A 77 24.98 19.31 24.59
C ARG A 77 25.66 20.07 23.46
N GLY A 78 26.90 19.75 23.12
CA GLY A 78 27.59 20.28 21.94
C GLY A 78 26.92 19.90 20.62
N ASN A 79 26.23 18.76 20.58
CA ASN A 79 25.48 18.30 19.40
C ASN A 79 24.05 18.89 19.31
N LEU A 80 23.49 19.38 20.43
CA LEU A 80 22.12 19.89 20.49
C LEU A 80 21.80 21.03 19.50
N PRO A 81 22.69 21.98 19.22
CA PRO A 81 22.42 23.03 18.21
C PRO A 81 22.12 22.46 16.82
N ALA A 82 22.85 21.39 16.42
CA ALA A 82 22.61 20.67 15.17
C ALA A 82 21.24 19.96 15.19
N PHE A 83 20.90 19.30 16.29
CA PHE A 83 19.60 18.64 16.48
C PHE A 83 18.45 19.66 16.44
N ARG A 84 18.59 20.81 17.11
CA ARG A 84 17.62 21.90 17.09
C ARG A 84 17.41 22.47 15.70
N LYS A 85 18.48 22.61 14.90
CA LYS A 85 18.38 23.09 13.52
C LYS A 85 17.55 22.11 12.67
N LEU A 86 17.74 20.80 12.86
CA LEU A 86 16.94 19.77 12.19
C LEU A 86 15.48 19.77 12.66
N ALA A 87 15.25 19.89 13.96
CA ALA A 87 13.91 19.95 14.52
C ALA A 87 13.11 21.18 14.05
N LYS A 88 13.76 22.33 13.88
CA LYS A 88 13.13 23.56 13.33
C LYS A 88 12.77 23.47 11.86
N ALA A 89 13.36 22.55 11.11
CA ALA A 89 13.02 22.33 9.71
C ALA A 89 11.67 21.62 9.55
N HIS A 90 11.14 21.03 10.64
CA HIS A 90 9.82 20.43 10.71
C HIS A 90 9.18 20.73 12.07
N ILE A 91 7.90 21.13 12.08
CA ILE A 91 7.14 21.45 13.29
C ILE A 91 6.48 20.15 13.77
N GLY A 92 6.93 19.58 14.92
CA GLY A 92 6.36 18.34 15.47
C GLY A 92 6.94 17.96 16.84
N GLU A 93 6.58 16.78 17.33
CA GLU A 93 6.96 16.26 18.65
C GLU A 93 8.48 16.16 18.88
N PHE A 94 9.24 15.90 17.79
CA PHE A 94 10.70 15.84 17.86
C PHE A 94 11.35 17.15 18.39
N SER A 95 10.81 18.30 18.05
CA SER A 95 11.32 19.58 18.56
C SER A 95 11.11 19.74 20.07
N LEU A 96 9.98 19.25 20.59
CA LEU A 96 9.66 19.26 22.02
C LEU A 96 10.57 18.31 22.81
N GLU A 97 10.87 17.13 22.28
CA GLU A 97 11.74 16.15 22.94
C GLU A 97 13.19 16.64 23.01
N VAL A 98 13.72 17.20 21.94
CA VAL A 98 15.06 17.80 21.91
C VAL A 98 15.17 19.00 22.86
N ASP A 99 14.16 19.87 22.90
CA ASP A 99 14.12 21.00 23.83
C ASP A 99 14.01 20.54 25.29
N ASN A 100 13.19 19.51 25.56
CA ASN A 100 13.09 18.90 26.88
C ASN A 100 14.42 18.28 27.32
N LEU A 101 15.13 17.57 26.44
CA LEU A 101 16.46 17.03 26.74
C LEU A 101 17.51 18.12 26.98
N SER A 102 17.40 19.24 26.27
CA SER A 102 18.34 20.38 26.46
C SER A 102 18.18 21.05 27.83
N ALA A 103 16.95 21.09 28.35
CA ALA A 103 16.63 21.69 29.63
C ALA A 103 16.86 20.76 30.82
N LYS A 104 16.93 19.43 30.61
CA LYS A 104 17.14 18.46 31.69
C LYS A 104 18.53 18.57 32.30
N ALA A 105 18.60 18.64 33.63
CA ALA A 105 19.84 18.61 34.38
C ALA A 105 20.58 17.25 34.25
N GLN A 106 19.82 16.18 34.05
CA GLN A 106 20.35 14.83 33.86
C GLN A 106 19.74 14.15 32.64
N VAL A 107 20.57 13.66 31.74
CA VAL A 107 20.20 12.88 30.56
C VAL A 107 20.78 11.49 30.70
N THR A 108 19.98 10.45 30.49
CA THR A 108 20.48 9.08 30.51
C THR A 108 21.23 8.76 29.20
N ARG A 109 22.09 7.73 29.26
CA ARG A 109 22.81 7.21 28.10
C ARG A 109 21.87 6.76 26.99
N LEU A 110 20.76 6.13 27.37
CA LEU A 110 19.73 5.68 26.43
C LEU A 110 19.00 6.86 25.77
N GLN A 111 18.64 7.90 26.53
CA GLN A 111 18.03 9.10 25.97
C GLN A 111 18.95 9.78 24.96
N ALA A 112 20.26 9.85 25.23
CA ALA A 112 21.21 10.40 24.28
C ALA A 112 21.30 9.59 22.99
N LEU A 113 21.33 8.25 23.08
CA LEU A 113 21.33 7.36 21.91
C LEU A 113 20.05 7.51 21.08
N LYS A 114 18.88 7.53 21.73
CA LYS A 114 17.60 7.73 21.05
C LYS A 114 17.58 9.07 20.30
N ALA A 115 18.08 10.13 20.90
CA ALA A 115 18.16 11.45 20.24
C ALA A 115 19.11 11.43 19.02
N GLU A 116 20.21 10.69 19.06
CA GLU A 116 21.13 10.52 17.91
C GLU A 116 20.46 9.73 16.78
N ILE A 117 19.71 8.67 17.10
CA ILE A 117 18.90 7.90 16.14
C ILE A 117 17.84 8.79 15.48
N ASP A 118 17.07 9.52 16.28
CA ASP A 118 16.04 10.44 15.78
C ASP A 118 16.62 11.52 14.88
N ALA A 119 17.80 12.04 15.21
CA ALA A 119 18.49 13.02 14.35
C ALA A 119 18.92 12.44 13.00
N ALA A 120 19.36 11.18 12.96
CA ALA A 120 19.68 10.50 11.72
C ALA A 120 18.43 10.28 10.85
N LEU A 121 17.34 9.83 11.44
CA LEU A 121 16.05 9.68 10.77
C LEU A 121 15.53 11.02 10.26
N GLN A 122 15.60 12.06 11.07
CA GLN A 122 15.18 13.42 10.68
C GLN A 122 15.90 13.90 9.41
N ARG A 123 17.21 13.66 9.31
CA ARG A 123 17.98 14.01 8.10
C ARG A 123 17.51 13.25 6.87
N ALA A 124 17.33 11.92 7.00
CA ALA A 124 16.90 11.08 5.90
C ALA A 124 15.52 11.48 5.38
N TYR A 125 14.57 11.68 6.29
CA TYR A 125 13.20 12.02 5.92
C TYR A 125 13.05 13.45 5.38
N LEU A 126 13.84 14.41 5.85
CA LEU A 126 13.94 15.74 5.23
C LEU A 126 14.52 15.69 3.82
N GLN A 127 15.52 14.83 3.58
CA GLN A 127 16.06 14.63 2.25
C GLN A 127 15.04 13.97 1.32
N MET A 128 14.30 12.99 1.81
CA MET A 128 13.22 12.32 1.09
C MET A 128 12.10 13.31 0.73
N GLU A 129 11.61 14.11 1.68
CA GLU A 129 10.57 15.11 1.45
C GLU A 129 10.96 16.08 0.34
N LYS A 130 12.18 16.63 0.40
CA LYS A 130 12.71 17.50 -0.65
C LYS A 130 12.88 16.80 -2.00
N GLY A 131 13.29 15.55 -1.97
CA GLY A 131 13.42 14.72 -3.17
C GLY A 131 12.06 14.50 -3.85
N ILE A 132 11.02 14.19 -3.07
CA ILE A 132 9.66 14.03 -3.58
C ILE A 132 9.12 15.37 -4.12
N GLU A 133 9.30 16.47 -3.39
CA GLU A 133 8.86 17.80 -3.86
C GLU A 133 9.50 18.16 -5.21
N ALA A 134 10.83 18.07 -5.30
CA ALA A 134 11.55 18.38 -6.53
C ALA A 134 11.19 17.42 -7.68
N GLY A 135 11.03 16.13 -7.38
CA GLY A 135 10.68 15.12 -8.34
C GLY A 135 9.25 15.26 -8.85
N SER A 136 8.32 15.59 -7.98
CA SER A 136 6.93 15.86 -8.38
C SER A 136 6.83 17.08 -9.31
N LEU A 137 7.62 18.13 -9.05
CA LEU A 137 7.72 19.28 -9.97
C LEU A 137 8.25 18.86 -11.35
N ALA A 138 9.28 18.02 -11.41
CA ALA A 138 9.83 17.52 -12.66
C ALA A 138 8.84 16.63 -13.42
N VAL A 139 8.11 15.77 -12.72
CA VAL A 139 7.05 14.94 -13.32
C VAL A 139 5.92 15.81 -13.87
N TYR A 140 5.47 16.81 -13.13
CA TYR A 140 4.42 17.71 -13.61
C TYR A 140 4.85 18.43 -14.90
N ASP A 141 6.04 19.04 -14.88
CA ASP A 141 6.59 19.77 -16.02
C ASP A 141 6.70 18.89 -17.27
N ASP A 142 7.31 17.72 -17.14
CA ASP A 142 7.47 16.77 -18.24
C ASP A 142 6.11 16.31 -18.80
N GLN A 143 5.20 15.89 -17.94
CA GLN A 143 3.90 15.35 -18.35
C GLN A 143 2.99 16.43 -18.96
N TYR A 144 3.02 17.64 -18.45
CA TYR A 144 2.28 18.77 -19.00
C TYR A 144 2.76 19.09 -20.42
N HIS A 145 4.06 19.29 -20.61
CA HIS A 145 4.60 19.65 -21.93
C HIS A 145 4.47 18.54 -22.97
N ARG A 146 4.65 17.28 -22.57
CA ARG A 146 4.40 16.14 -23.47
C ARG A 146 2.95 16.01 -23.87
N SER A 147 2.03 16.29 -22.95
CA SER A 147 0.59 16.27 -23.22
C SER A 147 0.20 17.40 -24.17
N LEU A 148 0.67 18.62 -23.94
CA LEU A 148 0.48 19.74 -24.89
C LEU A 148 1.04 19.42 -26.27
N PHE A 149 2.26 18.88 -26.34
CA PHE A 149 2.86 18.50 -27.63
C PHE A 149 2.04 17.44 -28.36
N ALA A 150 1.48 16.47 -27.63
CA ALA A 150 0.61 15.47 -28.21
C ALA A 150 -0.69 16.07 -28.74
N MET A 151 -1.29 17.03 -28.01
CA MET A 151 -2.48 17.76 -28.43
C MET A 151 -2.22 18.65 -29.65
N ASP A 152 -1.12 19.41 -29.65
CA ASP A 152 -0.71 20.27 -30.77
C ASP A 152 -0.49 19.45 -32.05
N ARG A 153 0.17 18.32 -31.94
CA ARG A 153 0.36 17.40 -33.08
C ARG A 153 -0.95 16.82 -33.59
N TYR A 154 -1.90 16.56 -32.70
CA TYR A 154 -3.22 16.11 -33.09
C TYR A 154 -4.02 17.19 -33.81
N ALA A 155 -4.06 18.38 -33.24
CA ALA A 155 -4.80 19.52 -33.79
C ALA A 155 -4.19 20.06 -35.09
N GLY A 156 -2.91 19.78 -35.35
CA GLY A 156 -2.18 20.30 -36.49
C GLY A 156 -1.79 21.78 -36.39
N PHE A 157 -1.93 22.36 -35.21
CA PHE A 157 -1.53 23.73 -34.89
C PHE A 157 -1.01 23.81 -33.44
N ARG A 158 -0.33 24.90 -33.12
CA ARG A 158 0.21 25.14 -31.79
C ARG A 158 -0.75 25.98 -30.97
N HIS A 159 -1.17 25.45 -29.81
CA HIS A 159 -1.96 26.22 -28.85
C HIS A 159 -1.11 27.30 -28.19
N GLN A 160 -1.72 28.46 -27.93
CA GLN A 160 -1.13 29.45 -27.04
C GLN A 160 -1.49 29.10 -25.61
N TYR A 161 -0.50 28.84 -24.77
CA TYR A 161 -0.70 28.55 -23.36
C TYR A 161 0.12 29.50 -22.48
N VAL A 162 -0.43 29.81 -21.33
CA VAL A 162 0.25 30.56 -20.29
C VAL A 162 1.17 29.57 -19.58
N GLY A 163 2.44 29.90 -19.45
CA GLY A 163 3.43 29.00 -18.86
C GLY A 163 3.03 28.46 -17.49
N ILE A 164 3.71 27.42 -17.03
CA ILE A 164 3.42 26.69 -15.81
C ILE A 164 3.42 27.62 -14.59
N ASP A 165 2.28 27.68 -13.90
CA ASP A 165 2.17 28.35 -12.60
C ASP A 165 2.76 27.47 -11.48
N ARG A 166 3.90 27.86 -10.94
CA ARG A 166 4.59 27.12 -9.87
C ARG A 166 3.77 27.05 -8.58
N ASP A 167 2.98 28.07 -8.27
CA ASP A 167 2.13 28.06 -7.08
C ASP A 167 0.95 27.10 -7.28
N GLY A 168 0.39 27.04 -8.49
CA GLY A 168 -0.60 26.03 -8.88
C GLY A 168 -0.06 24.60 -8.79
N ILE A 169 1.18 24.35 -9.24
CA ILE A 169 1.82 23.03 -9.10
C ILE A 169 1.97 22.66 -7.63
N LYS A 170 2.42 23.62 -6.81
CA LYS A 170 2.58 23.38 -5.37
C LYS A 170 1.25 23.02 -4.71
N ALA A 171 0.15 23.68 -5.09
CA ALA A 171 -1.18 23.33 -4.61
C ALA A 171 -1.57 21.90 -5.01
N VAL A 172 -1.24 21.46 -6.23
CA VAL A 172 -1.45 20.08 -6.69
C VAL A 172 -0.63 19.10 -5.86
N THR A 173 0.68 19.30 -5.70
CA THR A 173 1.56 18.39 -4.97
C THR A 173 1.23 18.29 -3.47
N GLN A 174 0.62 19.31 -2.88
CA GLN A 174 0.22 19.36 -1.48
C GLN A 174 -1.25 18.94 -1.26
N TYR A 175 -1.98 18.60 -2.32
CA TYR A 175 -3.38 18.22 -2.20
C TYR A 175 -3.53 16.82 -1.57
N PRO A 176 -4.34 16.69 -0.51
CA PRO A 176 -4.51 15.42 0.21
C PRO A 176 -5.51 14.50 -0.51
N PHE A 177 -5.23 14.10 -1.75
CA PHE A 177 -6.16 13.34 -2.60
C PHE A 177 -6.59 11.98 -2.00
N ASN A 178 -5.88 11.49 -1.00
CA ASN A 178 -6.21 10.27 -0.26
C ASN A 178 -6.20 10.55 1.26
N GLY A 179 -6.82 11.66 1.67
CA GLY A 179 -7.03 12.05 3.07
C GLY A 179 -5.86 12.76 3.74
N LEU A 180 -4.62 12.54 3.31
CA LEU A 180 -3.41 13.18 3.83
C LEU A 180 -2.49 13.60 2.69
N ASP A 181 -1.81 14.74 2.84
CA ASP A 181 -0.74 15.14 1.94
C ASP A 181 0.52 14.26 2.11
N TYR A 182 1.38 14.25 1.09
CA TYR A 182 2.58 13.41 1.07
C TYR A 182 3.53 13.72 2.23
N SER A 183 3.67 14.99 2.63
CA SER A 183 4.56 15.39 3.73
C SER A 183 4.09 14.78 5.04
N THR A 184 2.80 14.89 5.36
CA THR A 184 2.21 14.26 6.56
C THR A 184 2.43 12.75 6.58
N ARG A 185 2.28 12.07 5.43
CA ARG A 185 2.55 10.62 5.33
C ARG A 185 4.02 10.28 5.56
N ILE A 186 4.95 11.06 5.00
CA ILE A 186 6.39 10.91 5.20
C ILE A 186 6.73 10.98 6.68
N TRP A 187 6.22 11.99 7.38
CA TRP A 187 6.52 12.20 8.78
C TRP A 187 5.91 11.14 9.69
N ARG A 188 4.71 10.64 9.38
CA ARG A 188 4.14 9.46 10.05
C ARG A 188 4.98 8.20 9.86
N GLN A 189 5.49 7.94 8.65
CA GLN A 189 6.40 6.81 8.41
C GLN A 189 7.70 6.94 9.19
N ARG A 190 8.22 8.17 9.34
CA ARG A 190 9.41 8.46 10.16
C ARG A 190 9.15 8.13 11.62
N ASP A 191 8.01 8.57 12.16
CA ASP A 191 7.66 8.35 13.57
C ASP A 191 7.48 6.85 13.86
N ASP A 192 6.82 6.14 12.98
CA ASP A 192 6.68 4.68 13.07
C ASP A 192 8.05 3.98 12.99
N LEU A 193 8.94 4.38 12.08
CA LEU A 193 10.29 3.84 12.02
C LEU A 193 11.08 4.13 13.31
N SER A 194 11.00 5.35 13.84
CA SER A 194 11.64 5.72 15.10
C SER A 194 11.15 4.85 16.26
N TYR A 195 9.83 4.68 16.37
CA TYR A 195 9.21 3.83 17.38
C TYR A 195 9.70 2.37 17.29
N LYS A 196 9.67 1.76 16.11
CA LYS A 196 10.13 0.38 15.90
C LYS A 196 11.60 0.20 16.27
N LEU A 197 12.46 1.11 15.82
CA LEU A 197 13.89 1.05 16.16
C LEU A 197 14.11 1.22 17.66
N GLN A 198 13.40 2.12 18.32
CA GLN A 198 13.49 2.32 19.76
C GLN A 198 12.97 1.12 20.55
N SER A 199 11.90 0.49 20.09
CA SER A 199 11.33 -0.74 20.68
C SER A 199 12.32 -1.89 20.58
N THR A 200 12.88 -2.15 19.41
CA THR A 200 13.90 -3.17 19.18
C THR A 200 15.14 -2.92 20.02
N LEU A 201 15.60 -1.66 20.13
CA LEU A 201 16.70 -1.27 21.00
C LEU A 201 16.40 -1.54 22.48
N ASN A 202 15.19 -1.19 22.95
CA ASN A 202 14.80 -1.48 24.32
C ASN A 202 14.81 -2.99 24.60
N THR A 203 14.27 -3.81 23.69
CA THR A 203 14.29 -5.27 23.81
C THR A 203 15.71 -5.79 23.89
N MET A 204 16.61 -5.37 23.02
CA MET A 204 18.02 -5.71 23.02
C MET A 204 18.68 -5.42 24.38
N LEU A 205 18.41 -4.24 24.95
CA LEU A 205 18.97 -3.82 26.23
C LEU A 205 18.37 -4.59 27.40
N ILE A 206 17.08 -4.92 27.38
CA ILE A 206 16.41 -5.69 28.43
C ILE A 206 16.90 -7.13 28.43
N THR A 207 17.02 -7.76 27.27
CA THR A 207 17.53 -9.14 27.15
C THR A 207 19.04 -9.23 27.40
N GLY A 208 19.76 -8.10 27.30
CA GLY A 208 21.22 -8.05 27.45
C GLY A 208 21.95 -8.78 26.33
N GLU A 209 21.34 -8.98 25.18
CA GLU A 209 21.93 -9.63 24.03
C GLU A 209 22.82 -8.69 23.21
N PRO A 210 23.80 -9.22 22.47
CA PRO A 210 24.68 -8.39 21.65
C PRO A 210 23.95 -7.84 20.42
N PRO A 211 24.35 -6.67 19.91
CA PRO A 211 23.71 -6.01 18.75
C PRO A 211 23.62 -6.89 17.51
N ASP A 212 24.61 -7.75 17.28
CA ASP A 212 24.68 -8.62 16.09
C ASP A 212 23.44 -9.54 15.95
N LYS A 213 22.81 -9.91 17.07
CA LYS A 213 21.58 -10.70 17.06
C LYS A 213 20.38 -9.93 16.53
N TYR A 214 20.40 -8.61 16.62
CA TYR A 214 19.31 -7.72 16.16
C TYR A 214 19.60 -7.07 14.81
N ALA A 215 20.80 -7.30 14.23
CA ALA A 215 21.18 -6.69 12.96
C ALA A 215 20.20 -7.04 11.83
N ALA A 216 19.77 -8.30 11.76
CA ALA A 216 18.78 -8.73 10.76
C ALA A 216 17.42 -8.05 10.96
N GLU A 217 16.98 -7.87 12.21
CA GLU A 217 15.72 -7.20 12.54
C GLU A 217 15.77 -5.70 12.20
N PHE A 218 16.85 -5.01 12.52
CA PHE A 218 17.04 -3.62 12.11
C PHE A 218 17.00 -3.48 10.57
N ALA A 219 17.71 -4.37 9.85
CA ALA A 219 17.70 -4.37 8.38
C ALA A 219 16.30 -4.62 7.83
N ARG A 220 15.51 -5.53 8.42
CA ARG A 220 14.12 -5.82 8.04
C ARG A 220 13.21 -4.60 8.22
N ILE A 221 13.33 -3.92 9.36
CA ILE A 221 12.55 -2.71 9.65
C ILE A 221 12.86 -1.61 8.62
N PHE A 222 14.14 -1.37 8.31
CA PHE A 222 14.53 -0.40 7.30
C PHE A 222 14.03 -0.77 5.90
N LYS A 223 14.11 -2.05 5.52
CA LYS A 223 13.65 -2.51 4.20
C LYS A 223 12.15 -2.34 4.01
N ALA A 224 11.35 -2.64 5.05
CA ALA A 224 9.91 -2.42 5.01
C ALA A 224 9.57 -0.93 4.81
N LYS A 225 10.26 -0.02 5.50
CA LYS A 225 10.04 1.43 5.34
C LYS A 225 10.52 1.97 4.00
N GLU A 226 11.59 1.45 3.46
CA GLU A 226 12.03 1.74 2.09
C GLU A 226 10.93 1.40 1.07
N GLN A 227 10.29 0.23 1.21
CA GLN A 227 9.18 -0.18 0.33
C GLN A 227 7.93 0.71 0.48
N GLU A 228 7.58 1.11 1.70
CA GLU A 228 6.49 2.06 1.94
C GLU A 228 6.77 3.42 1.29
N ALA A 229 8.00 3.91 1.38
CA ALA A 229 8.42 5.16 0.77
C ALA A 229 8.39 5.09 -0.77
N HIS A 230 8.80 3.96 -1.37
CA HIS A 230 8.65 3.71 -2.81
C HIS A 230 7.19 3.75 -3.25
N ARG A 231 6.31 3.07 -2.49
CA ARG A 231 4.88 3.08 -2.76
C ARG A 231 4.30 4.49 -2.73
N LEU A 232 4.70 5.28 -1.74
CA LEU A 232 4.28 6.68 -1.63
C LEU A 232 4.74 7.47 -2.84
N LEU A 233 6.04 7.46 -3.16
CA LEU A 233 6.62 8.18 -4.29
C LEU A 233 5.92 7.84 -5.61
N TYR A 234 5.74 6.56 -5.90
CA TYR A 234 5.08 6.13 -7.13
C TYR A 234 3.64 6.63 -7.24
N THR A 235 2.90 6.57 -6.12
CA THR A 235 1.48 6.99 -6.08
C THR A 235 1.34 8.50 -6.19
N GLU A 236 2.19 9.27 -5.52
CA GLU A 236 2.23 10.74 -5.64
C GLU A 236 2.59 11.18 -7.07
N ASN A 237 3.61 10.56 -7.67
CA ASN A 237 3.97 10.86 -9.06
C ASN A 237 2.87 10.48 -10.06
N ALA A 238 2.12 9.41 -9.80
CA ALA A 238 0.95 9.07 -10.61
C ALA A 238 -0.14 10.14 -10.52
N TYR A 239 -0.43 10.64 -9.33
CA TYR A 239 -1.38 11.72 -9.12
C TYR A 239 -0.95 13.01 -9.82
N VAL A 240 0.30 13.42 -9.60
CA VAL A 240 0.86 14.67 -10.17
C VAL A 240 0.88 14.61 -11.69
N ALA A 241 1.24 13.48 -12.28
CA ALA A 241 1.23 13.28 -13.73
C ALA A 241 -0.18 13.44 -14.34
N GLU A 242 -1.20 12.87 -13.67
CA GLU A 242 -2.58 12.99 -14.15
C GLU A 242 -3.12 14.41 -14.00
N GLN A 243 -2.75 15.14 -12.95
CA GLN A 243 -3.10 16.56 -12.80
C GLN A 243 -2.42 17.43 -13.88
N ALA A 244 -1.19 17.13 -14.24
CA ALA A 244 -0.49 17.80 -15.33
C ALA A 244 -1.17 17.58 -16.68
N LYS A 245 -1.60 16.36 -16.98
CA LYS A 245 -2.38 16.04 -18.17
C LYS A 245 -3.73 16.76 -18.18
N LEU A 246 -4.43 16.75 -17.05
CA LEU A 246 -5.71 17.42 -16.89
C LEU A 246 -5.58 18.93 -17.16
N GLN A 247 -4.50 19.55 -16.71
CA GLN A 247 -4.24 20.96 -17.01
C GLN A 247 -4.00 21.16 -18.52
N ALA A 248 -3.23 20.29 -19.17
CA ALA A 248 -3.03 20.35 -20.61
C ALA A 248 -4.34 20.16 -21.37
N TYR A 249 -5.27 19.32 -20.91
CA TYR A 249 -6.60 19.16 -21.49
C TYR A 249 -7.42 20.45 -21.37
N ARG A 250 -7.42 21.10 -20.21
CA ARG A 250 -8.08 22.39 -20.00
C ARG A 250 -7.54 23.47 -20.92
N ASP A 251 -6.21 23.57 -21.02
CA ASP A 251 -5.54 24.59 -21.84
C ASP A 251 -5.76 24.39 -23.35
N THR A 252 -6.07 23.16 -23.78
CA THR A 252 -6.34 22.81 -25.18
C THR A 252 -7.84 22.65 -25.49
N GLY A 253 -8.73 22.98 -24.55
CA GLY A 253 -10.18 22.98 -24.75
C GLY A 253 -10.81 21.60 -24.84
N VAL A 254 -10.19 20.57 -24.29
CA VAL A 254 -10.80 19.24 -24.16
C VAL A 254 -11.90 19.31 -23.11
N GLU A 255 -13.06 18.75 -23.41
CA GLU A 255 -14.24 18.82 -22.54
C GLU A 255 -14.41 17.56 -21.68
N GLU A 256 -13.92 16.41 -22.14
CA GLU A 256 -14.08 15.12 -21.48
C GLU A 256 -12.76 14.32 -21.53
N TYR A 257 -12.54 13.49 -20.53
CA TYR A 257 -11.47 12.51 -20.51
C TYR A 257 -12.02 11.09 -20.38
N GLU A 258 -11.27 10.12 -20.88
CA GLU A 258 -11.56 8.70 -20.77
C GLU A 258 -10.49 8.02 -19.90
N ILE A 259 -10.94 7.08 -19.07
CA ILE A 259 -10.05 6.26 -18.25
C ILE A 259 -9.46 5.13 -19.10
N LEU A 260 -8.15 5.00 -19.09
CA LEU A 260 -7.41 3.95 -19.78
C LEU A 260 -6.63 3.11 -18.78
N ALA A 261 -7.16 1.94 -18.44
CA ALA A 261 -6.46 1.01 -17.56
C ALA A 261 -5.41 0.19 -18.32
N THR A 262 -4.32 -0.18 -17.65
CA THR A 262 -3.35 -1.13 -18.22
C THR A 262 -4.01 -2.50 -18.36
N LEU A 263 -3.96 -3.11 -19.54
CA LEU A 263 -4.48 -4.46 -19.77
C LEU A 263 -3.44 -5.51 -19.41
N ASP A 264 -3.39 -5.89 -18.14
CA ASP A 264 -2.58 -7.00 -17.64
C ASP A 264 -3.23 -7.72 -16.46
N ALA A 265 -2.60 -8.81 -16.04
CA ALA A 265 -3.10 -9.63 -14.94
C ALA A 265 -3.06 -8.94 -13.56
N LYS A 266 -2.24 -7.88 -13.41
CA LYS A 266 -2.08 -7.12 -12.15
C LYS A 266 -3.04 -5.94 -12.03
N THR A 267 -3.87 -5.68 -13.04
CA THR A 267 -4.83 -4.58 -13.02
C THR A 267 -5.91 -4.85 -11.96
N SER A 268 -6.07 -3.94 -11.03
CA SER A 268 -7.03 -4.03 -9.93
C SER A 268 -8.49 -4.01 -10.41
N ALA A 269 -9.41 -4.48 -9.56
CA ALA A 269 -10.84 -4.49 -9.87
C ALA A 269 -11.37 -3.10 -10.20
N ILE A 270 -11.07 -2.10 -9.35
CA ILE A 270 -11.50 -0.72 -9.57
C ILE A 270 -11.00 -0.15 -10.91
N CYS A 271 -9.73 -0.43 -11.28
CA CYS A 271 -9.21 0.02 -12.58
C CYS A 271 -9.92 -0.67 -13.75
N ARG A 272 -10.29 -1.95 -13.60
CA ARG A 272 -11.06 -2.70 -14.62
C ARG A 272 -12.45 -2.12 -14.82
N GLU A 273 -13.11 -1.71 -13.74
CA GLU A 273 -14.45 -1.13 -13.78
C GLU A 273 -14.46 0.28 -14.37
N GLN A 274 -13.37 1.01 -14.17
CA GLN A 274 -13.23 2.37 -14.69
C GLN A 274 -12.76 2.40 -16.15
N ASP A 275 -12.19 1.32 -16.68
CA ASP A 275 -11.64 1.25 -18.03
C ASP A 275 -12.68 1.59 -19.09
N GLY A 276 -12.35 2.55 -19.96
CA GLY A 276 -13.23 3.04 -21.02
C GLY A 276 -14.34 3.98 -20.57
N ARG A 277 -14.47 4.30 -19.27
CA ARG A 277 -15.46 5.30 -18.82
C ARG A 277 -14.99 6.70 -19.13
N GLN A 278 -15.93 7.54 -19.53
CA GLN A 278 -15.70 8.95 -19.88
C GLN A 278 -16.35 9.87 -18.86
N TYR A 279 -15.66 10.95 -18.53
CA TYR A 279 -16.10 11.92 -17.54
C TYR A 279 -15.82 13.35 -18.03
N PRO A 280 -16.69 14.32 -17.69
CA PRO A 280 -16.45 15.72 -18.02
C PRO A 280 -15.30 16.30 -17.18
N ILE A 281 -14.50 17.18 -17.81
CA ILE A 281 -13.49 17.96 -17.11
C ILE A 281 -14.17 18.96 -16.17
N GLY A 282 -13.72 19.02 -14.92
CA GLY A 282 -14.30 19.81 -13.84
C GLY A 282 -15.07 18.97 -12.81
N GLU A 283 -15.31 17.67 -13.09
CA GLU A 283 -15.97 16.74 -12.17
C GLU A 283 -15.02 15.67 -11.64
N GLU A 284 -13.73 15.81 -11.88
CA GLU A 284 -12.70 14.86 -11.47
C GLU A 284 -12.60 14.75 -9.94
N LYS A 285 -12.64 13.51 -9.46
CA LYS A 285 -12.45 13.14 -8.05
C LYS A 285 -11.41 12.01 -7.99
N PRO A 286 -10.16 12.33 -7.58
CA PRO A 286 -9.12 11.32 -7.43
C PRO A 286 -9.57 10.15 -6.55
N GLY A 287 -9.28 8.92 -6.99
CA GLY A 287 -9.70 7.71 -6.30
C GLY A 287 -11.12 7.22 -6.62
N ILE A 288 -11.96 8.04 -7.28
CA ILE A 288 -13.36 7.71 -7.61
C ILE A 288 -13.55 7.60 -9.13
N ASN A 289 -13.36 8.70 -9.85
CA ASN A 289 -13.50 8.78 -11.30
C ASN A 289 -12.26 9.33 -12.00
N PHE A 290 -11.18 9.57 -11.26
CA PHE A 290 -9.91 10.11 -11.75
C PHE A 290 -8.73 9.40 -11.06
N PRO A 291 -7.71 8.90 -11.81
CA PRO A 291 -6.58 8.19 -11.21
C PRO A 291 -5.66 9.12 -10.40
N PRO A 292 -4.88 8.55 -9.46
CA PRO A 292 -4.77 7.13 -9.14
C PRO A 292 -5.95 6.63 -8.30
N PHE A 293 -6.40 5.40 -8.55
CA PHE A 293 -7.49 4.76 -7.81
C PHE A 293 -7.01 4.01 -6.56
N HIS A 294 -5.75 3.63 -6.52
CA HIS A 294 -5.12 2.88 -5.44
C HIS A 294 -3.60 3.09 -5.47
N PRO A 295 -2.86 2.73 -4.41
CA PRO A 295 -1.39 2.69 -4.45
C PRO A 295 -0.88 1.84 -5.64
N TRP A 296 0.23 2.26 -6.24
CA TRP A 296 0.79 1.62 -7.44
C TRP A 296 -0.11 1.65 -8.68
N CYS A 297 -1.03 2.59 -8.75
CA CYS A 297 -1.95 2.71 -9.89
C CYS A 297 -1.20 3.05 -11.18
N ARG A 298 -1.45 2.26 -12.24
CA ARG A 298 -0.90 2.48 -13.59
C ARG A 298 -1.95 2.97 -14.58
N THR A 299 -3.19 3.10 -14.14
CA THR A 299 -4.29 3.66 -14.92
C THR A 299 -4.04 5.13 -15.19
N VAL A 300 -4.33 5.55 -16.40
CA VAL A 300 -4.11 6.92 -16.90
C VAL A 300 -5.38 7.47 -17.53
N THR A 301 -5.39 8.77 -17.84
CA THR A 301 -6.43 9.41 -18.64
C THR A 301 -5.95 9.65 -20.06
N ILE A 302 -6.91 9.64 -21.00
CA ILE A 302 -6.74 10.11 -22.38
C ILE A 302 -7.83 11.13 -22.72
N PRO A 303 -7.58 12.10 -23.61
CA PRO A 303 -8.60 13.08 -23.99
C PRO A 303 -9.66 12.46 -24.88
N VAL A 304 -10.93 12.85 -24.67
CA VAL A 304 -12.04 12.53 -25.58
C VAL A 304 -12.20 13.67 -26.58
N VAL A 305 -11.99 13.36 -27.86
CA VAL A 305 -12.09 14.35 -28.93
C VAL A 305 -13.35 14.11 -29.76
N LYS A 306 -14.22 15.11 -29.86
CA LYS A 306 -15.51 15.00 -30.60
C LYS A 306 -15.28 14.72 -32.09
N GLY A 307 -16.13 13.88 -32.65
CA GLY A 307 -16.08 13.51 -34.07
C GLY A 307 -15.20 12.32 -34.38
N PHE A 308 -14.75 11.64 -33.38
CA PHE A 308 -13.83 10.55 -33.42
C PHE A 308 -14.52 9.18 -33.27
N SER A 309 -14.38 8.30 -34.29
CA SER A 309 -14.78 6.89 -34.17
C SER A 309 -13.57 6.03 -33.83
N GLY A 310 -13.67 5.26 -32.74
CA GLY A 310 -12.63 4.32 -32.33
C GLY A 310 -12.41 3.12 -33.26
N GLU A 311 -13.00 3.13 -34.42
CA GLU A 311 -12.99 2.02 -35.36
C GLU A 311 -11.62 1.82 -36.01
N GLY A 312 -11.06 0.64 -35.89
CA GLY A 312 -9.74 0.29 -36.48
C GLY A 312 -8.51 0.62 -35.61
N MET A 313 -8.69 0.95 -34.35
CA MET A 313 -7.67 1.47 -33.44
C MET A 313 -7.13 0.41 -32.51
N THR A 314 -5.89 0.62 -32.02
CA THR A 314 -5.23 -0.30 -31.09
C THR A 314 -4.73 0.42 -29.83
N ARG A 315 -4.73 -0.29 -28.71
CA ARG A 315 -4.06 0.07 -27.47
C ARG A 315 -3.05 -1.01 -27.06
N ALA A 316 -2.06 -0.64 -26.29
CA ALA A 316 -1.09 -1.59 -25.77
C ALA A 316 -1.73 -2.48 -24.68
N ALA A 317 -1.45 -3.78 -24.74
CA ALA A 317 -1.79 -4.75 -23.73
C ALA A 317 -0.60 -5.66 -23.45
N ARG A 318 -0.52 -6.26 -22.28
CA ARG A 318 0.48 -7.27 -21.95
C ARG A 318 -0.04 -8.66 -22.34
N ASP A 319 0.70 -9.37 -23.16
CA ASP A 319 0.42 -10.79 -23.42
C ASP A 319 0.59 -11.59 -22.12
N PRO A 320 -0.46 -12.26 -21.63
CA PRO A 320 -0.42 -12.93 -20.34
C PRO A 320 0.57 -14.10 -20.27
N LYS A 321 0.98 -14.67 -21.41
CA LYS A 321 1.95 -15.77 -21.48
C LYS A 321 3.39 -15.29 -21.59
N THR A 322 3.64 -14.26 -22.38
CA THR A 322 5.00 -13.82 -22.70
C THR A 322 5.40 -12.56 -21.95
N GLY A 323 4.44 -11.83 -21.33
CA GLY A 323 4.65 -10.54 -20.69
C GLY A 323 5.02 -9.41 -21.67
N LYS A 324 5.06 -9.70 -22.99
CA LYS A 324 5.39 -8.71 -24.01
C LYS A 324 4.19 -7.81 -24.30
N THR A 325 4.48 -6.57 -24.67
CA THR A 325 3.47 -5.63 -25.16
C THR A 325 2.95 -6.10 -26.51
N ILE A 326 1.64 -6.18 -26.67
CA ILE A 326 0.95 -6.51 -27.91
C ILE A 326 -0.12 -5.45 -28.19
N PRO A 327 -0.35 -5.09 -29.48
CA PRO A 327 -1.46 -4.22 -29.84
C PRO A 327 -2.78 -5.01 -29.80
N VAL A 328 -3.80 -4.41 -29.17
CA VAL A 328 -5.18 -4.90 -29.15
C VAL A 328 -6.12 -3.78 -29.59
N PRO A 329 -7.37 -4.07 -30.03
CA PRO A 329 -8.33 -3.02 -30.35
C PRO A 329 -8.46 -2.01 -29.20
N ALA A 330 -8.50 -0.71 -29.51
CA ALA A 330 -8.59 0.32 -28.48
C ALA A 330 -9.90 0.26 -27.68
N SER A 331 -10.99 -0.16 -28.32
CA SER A 331 -12.28 -0.42 -27.68
C SER A 331 -12.32 -1.70 -26.82
N MET A 332 -11.26 -2.51 -26.86
CA MET A 332 -11.20 -3.76 -26.10
C MET A 332 -11.19 -3.47 -24.61
N THR A 333 -12.22 -3.86 -23.90
CA THR A 333 -12.28 -3.81 -22.45
C THR A 333 -11.36 -4.86 -21.81
N TYR A 334 -11.06 -4.70 -20.51
CA TYR A 334 -10.31 -5.71 -19.77
C TYR A 334 -10.96 -7.10 -19.85
N GLY A 335 -12.28 -7.19 -19.77
CA GLY A 335 -13.02 -8.44 -19.86
C GLY A 335 -12.84 -9.14 -21.23
N GLU A 336 -12.90 -8.38 -22.32
CA GLU A 336 -12.70 -8.88 -23.68
C GLU A 336 -11.26 -9.31 -23.93
N TRP A 337 -10.28 -8.53 -23.47
CA TRP A 337 -8.88 -8.90 -23.53
C TRP A 337 -8.62 -10.23 -22.82
N ARG A 338 -9.17 -10.40 -21.62
CA ARG A 338 -9.03 -11.62 -20.82
C ARG A 338 -9.65 -12.83 -21.49
N THR A 339 -10.85 -12.69 -22.07
CA THR A 339 -11.55 -13.77 -22.79
C THR A 339 -10.91 -14.05 -24.14
N GLY A 340 -10.45 -13.06 -24.87
CA GLY A 340 -9.74 -13.20 -26.15
C GLY A 340 -8.39 -13.90 -26.00
N ALA A 341 -7.66 -13.67 -24.91
CA ALA A 341 -6.45 -14.40 -24.57
C ALA A 341 -6.74 -15.89 -24.29
N ALA A 342 -7.86 -16.19 -23.63
CA ALA A 342 -8.31 -17.56 -23.39
C ALA A 342 -8.77 -18.29 -24.68
N MET A 343 -9.34 -17.58 -25.67
CA MET A 343 -9.72 -18.17 -26.96
C MET A 343 -8.53 -18.56 -27.82
N LYS A 344 -7.43 -17.81 -27.81
CA LYS A 344 -6.19 -18.16 -28.55
C LYS A 344 -5.47 -19.39 -27.98
N THR A 345 -5.79 -19.81 -26.77
CA THR A 345 -5.22 -21.02 -26.15
C THR A 345 -5.95 -22.30 -26.50
N LYS A 346 -7.11 -22.22 -27.23
CA LYS A 346 -7.88 -23.40 -27.64
C LYS A 346 -7.47 -24.03 -28.99
N SER A 347 -6.47 -23.48 -29.68
CA SER A 347 -6.01 -24.01 -30.98
C SER A 347 -4.63 -24.69 -30.91
N SER A 348 -4.41 -25.54 -29.96
CA SER A 348 -3.46 -26.69 -30.06
C SER A 348 -3.68 -27.54 -28.81
N GLY A 349 -4.08 -28.79 -29.06
CA GLY A 349 -4.41 -29.71 -27.98
C GLY A 349 -3.21 -29.98 -27.10
N ASP A 350 -3.46 -29.76 -25.82
CA ASP A 350 -2.89 -30.53 -24.73
C ASP A 350 -3.73 -30.24 -23.50
N GLN A 351 -4.31 -31.31 -22.95
CA GLN A 351 -4.98 -31.30 -21.67
C GLN A 351 -3.92 -31.21 -20.58
N GLU A 352 -3.68 -30.00 -20.04
CA GLU A 352 -3.10 -29.84 -18.72
C GLU A 352 -4.14 -29.27 -17.77
N LEU A 353 -4.46 -30.07 -16.75
CA LEU A 353 -5.18 -29.59 -15.57
C LEU A 353 -4.34 -28.52 -14.88
N GLY A 354 -4.82 -27.27 -14.88
CA GLY A 354 -4.29 -26.27 -13.96
C GLY A 354 -3.96 -24.93 -14.56
N SER A 355 -4.93 -24.06 -14.72
CA SER A 355 -4.85 -22.62 -14.45
C SER A 355 -6.17 -21.93 -14.83
N LYS A 356 -7.27 -22.31 -14.23
CA LYS A 356 -8.45 -21.44 -14.18
C LYS A 356 -8.31 -20.59 -12.91
N ARG A 357 -7.97 -19.32 -13.05
CA ARG A 357 -8.32 -18.33 -12.05
C ARG A 357 -9.84 -18.33 -11.97
N GLY A 358 -10.37 -18.83 -10.89
CA GLY A 358 -11.79 -18.93 -10.67
C GLY A 358 -12.05 -19.93 -9.57
N SER A 359 -13.14 -19.73 -8.86
CA SER A 359 -13.61 -20.66 -7.85
C SER A 359 -14.05 -21.96 -8.52
N THR A 360 -13.55 -23.08 -8.06
CA THR A 360 -13.85 -24.42 -8.60
C THR A 360 -14.55 -25.24 -7.53
N PRO A 361 -15.73 -25.83 -7.79
CA PRO A 361 -16.35 -26.74 -6.83
C PRO A 361 -15.52 -28.02 -6.74
N ILE A 362 -15.11 -28.38 -5.52
CA ILE A 362 -14.24 -29.53 -5.26
C ILE A 362 -14.93 -30.66 -4.48
N GLY A 363 -16.14 -30.41 -3.96
CA GLY A 363 -16.86 -31.41 -3.19
C GLY A 363 -18.20 -30.93 -2.66
N LYS A 364 -18.79 -31.73 -1.79
CA LYS A 364 -20.01 -31.41 -1.04
C LYS A 364 -19.90 -31.90 0.39
N ILE A 365 -20.55 -31.17 1.30
CA ILE A 365 -20.67 -31.49 2.73
C ILE A 365 -22.09 -31.20 3.19
N ASP A 366 -22.51 -31.83 4.27
CA ASP A 366 -23.76 -31.45 4.93
C ASP A 366 -23.62 -30.08 5.60
N TYR A 367 -24.11 -29.04 4.92
CA TYR A 367 -24.06 -27.66 5.39
C TYR A 367 -24.78 -27.47 6.74
N GLN A 368 -25.84 -28.28 7.04
CA GLN A 368 -26.58 -28.16 8.31
C GLN A 368 -25.74 -28.64 9.51
N ASN A 369 -24.73 -29.44 9.25
CA ASN A 369 -23.79 -29.88 10.29
C ASN A 369 -22.63 -28.88 10.44
N ARG A 370 -22.89 -27.75 11.18
CA ARG A 370 -21.90 -26.71 11.43
C ARG A 370 -20.54 -27.28 11.89
N ASN A 371 -20.56 -28.26 12.81
CA ASN A 371 -19.31 -28.81 13.34
C ASN A 371 -18.50 -29.51 12.26
N ALA A 372 -19.13 -30.26 11.37
CA ALA A 372 -18.45 -30.89 10.25
C ALA A 372 -17.88 -29.85 9.27
N VAL A 373 -18.59 -28.75 9.01
CA VAL A 373 -18.12 -27.68 8.13
C VAL A 373 -16.88 -26.99 8.74
N VAL A 374 -16.93 -26.62 10.02
CA VAL A 374 -15.80 -25.99 10.71
C VAL A 374 -14.61 -26.94 10.80
N GLU A 375 -14.82 -28.23 11.08
CA GLU A 375 -13.77 -29.25 11.11
C GLU A 375 -13.10 -29.44 9.74
N LEU A 376 -13.88 -29.36 8.65
CA LEU A 376 -13.34 -29.34 7.29
C LEU A 376 -12.40 -28.16 7.09
N LEU A 377 -12.84 -26.93 7.44
CA LEU A 377 -12.03 -25.72 7.28
C LEU A 377 -10.75 -25.78 8.12
N ASN A 378 -10.81 -26.29 9.35
CA ASN A 378 -9.63 -26.51 10.19
C ASN A 378 -8.68 -27.59 9.62
N THR A 379 -9.21 -28.55 8.88
CA THR A 379 -8.38 -29.57 8.20
C THR A 379 -7.67 -28.97 6.99
N VAL A 380 -8.36 -28.13 6.24
CA VAL A 380 -7.80 -27.39 5.09
C VAL A 380 -6.71 -26.43 5.55
N GLU A 381 -6.91 -25.75 6.68
CA GLU A 381 -5.94 -24.85 7.27
C GLU A 381 -4.55 -25.49 7.39
N LYS A 382 -4.46 -26.69 7.92
CA LYS A 382 -3.19 -27.42 8.13
C LYS A 382 -2.39 -27.62 6.84
N GLN A 383 -3.07 -27.64 5.69
CA GLN A 383 -2.44 -27.79 4.38
C GLN A 383 -2.19 -26.44 3.70
N ALA A 384 -3.05 -25.45 3.94
CA ALA A 384 -3.00 -24.17 3.28
C ALA A 384 -2.00 -23.18 3.92
N VAL A 385 -1.75 -23.29 5.22
CA VAL A 385 -0.91 -22.34 5.96
C VAL A 385 0.54 -22.24 5.45
N SER A 386 1.05 -23.29 4.82
CA SER A 386 2.42 -23.35 4.27
C SER A 386 2.52 -22.90 2.82
N LEU A 387 1.43 -22.47 2.19
CA LEU A 387 1.44 -22.04 0.80
C LEU A 387 2.02 -20.62 0.69
N GLU A 388 2.79 -20.39 -0.37
CA GLU A 388 3.38 -19.06 -0.69
C GLU A 388 2.37 -18.08 -1.32
N TYR A 389 1.12 -18.52 -1.52
CA TYR A 389 0.02 -17.75 -2.10
C TYR A 389 -1.25 -17.99 -1.31
N GLU A 390 -2.19 -17.05 -1.38
CA GLU A 390 -3.47 -17.20 -0.72
C GLU A 390 -4.39 -18.17 -1.44
N VAL A 391 -5.15 -18.91 -0.66
CA VAL A 391 -6.26 -19.76 -1.13
C VAL A 391 -7.48 -19.49 -0.28
N ASP A 392 -8.66 -19.56 -0.90
CA ASP A 392 -9.94 -19.52 -0.20
C ASP A 392 -10.69 -20.84 -0.39
N PHE A 393 -11.25 -21.34 0.70
CA PHE A 393 -12.18 -22.45 0.71
C PHE A 393 -13.51 -21.97 1.25
N THR A 394 -14.52 -21.99 0.42
CA THR A 394 -15.86 -21.53 0.76
C THR A 394 -16.86 -22.69 0.69
N VAL A 395 -17.68 -22.84 1.72
CA VAL A 395 -18.84 -23.78 1.75
C VAL A 395 -20.11 -22.96 1.62
N THR A 396 -20.82 -23.13 0.50
CA THR A 396 -22.10 -22.44 0.24
C THR A 396 -23.28 -23.16 0.87
N THR A 397 -24.43 -22.50 1.02
CA THR A 397 -25.61 -23.02 1.71
C THR A 397 -26.21 -24.30 1.08
N ASP A 398 -25.90 -24.56 -0.18
CA ASP A 398 -26.25 -25.82 -0.87
C ASP A 398 -25.26 -26.97 -0.58
N GLY A 399 -24.32 -26.77 0.32
CA GLY A 399 -23.31 -27.71 0.77
C GLY A 399 -22.13 -27.90 -0.19
N ARG A 400 -22.00 -27.13 -1.28
CA ARG A 400 -20.84 -27.23 -2.17
C ARG A 400 -19.62 -26.62 -1.48
N ILE A 401 -18.49 -27.31 -1.66
CA ILE A 401 -17.17 -26.85 -1.23
C ILE A 401 -16.46 -26.27 -2.45
N TRP A 402 -16.06 -25.01 -2.35
CA TRP A 402 -15.38 -24.27 -3.39
C TRP A 402 -13.92 -24.04 -3.02
N TYR A 403 -13.05 -24.15 -4.00
CA TYR A 403 -11.64 -23.77 -3.89
C TYR A 403 -11.36 -22.63 -4.84
N THR A 404 -10.76 -21.55 -4.30
CA THR A 404 -10.31 -20.39 -5.06
C THR A 404 -8.82 -20.21 -4.84
N LYS A 405 -8.04 -20.16 -5.92
CA LYS A 405 -6.62 -19.85 -5.87
C LYS A 405 -6.42 -18.36 -6.07
N GLY A 406 -5.83 -17.71 -5.10
CA GLY A 406 -5.41 -16.32 -5.15
C GLY A 406 -3.98 -16.12 -5.63
N GLU A 407 -3.45 -14.94 -5.34
CA GLU A 407 -2.05 -14.55 -5.52
C GLU A 407 -1.40 -14.35 -4.15
N SER A 408 -0.11 -14.00 -4.12
CA SER A 408 0.56 -13.60 -2.88
C SER A 408 -0.09 -12.31 -2.34
N GLY A 409 -0.94 -12.45 -1.33
CA GLY A 409 -1.58 -11.34 -0.61
C GLY A 409 -2.97 -10.92 -1.09
N ALA A 410 -3.68 -11.73 -1.89
CA ALA A 410 -5.10 -11.53 -2.18
C ALA A 410 -5.78 -12.78 -2.77
N VAL A 411 -6.92 -13.14 -2.20
CA VAL A 411 -7.84 -14.12 -2.76
C VAL A 411 -9.27 -13.56 -2.69
N SER A 412 -10.10 -13.84 -3.70
CA SER A 412 -11.48 -13.35 -3.73
C SER A 412 -12.45 -14.45 -4.14
N PRO A 413 -13.49 -14.73 -3.34
CA PRO A 413 -14.51 -15.71 -3.66
C PRO A 413 -15.54 -15.24 -4.70
N VAL A 414 -15.39 -14.05 -5.29
CA VAL A 414 -16.32 -13.46 -6.29
C VAL A 414 -16.56 -14.42 -7.47
N GLY A 415 -15.59 -15.24 -7.84
CA GLY A 415 -15.78 -16.28 -8.87
C GLY A 415 -16.86 -17.32 -8.55
N ILE A 416 -17.30 -17.43 -7.29
CA ILE A 416 -18.45 -18.26 -6.87
C ILE A 416 -19.76 -17.59 -7.29
N LEU A 417 -19.87 -16.27 -7.07
CA LEU A 417 -21.02 -15.44 -7.47
C LEU A 417 -21.20 -15.45 -9.00
N GLU A 418 -20.10 -15.35 -9.74
CA GLU A 418 -20.10 -15.41 -11.21
C GLU A 418 -20.67 -16.75 -11.76
N GLN A 419 -20.63 -17.79 -10.93
CA GLN A 419 -21.21 -19.09 -11.24
C GLN A 419 -22.66 -19.26 -10.70
N GLY A 420 -23.27 -18.14 -10.28
CA GLY A 420 -24.65 -18.09 -9.83
C GLY A 420 -24.90 -18.67 -8.43
N GLN A 421 -23.85 -18.78 -7.61
CA GLN A 421 -23.99 -19.25 -6.23
C GLN A 421 -23.89 -18.09 -5.24
N PRO A 422 -24.91 -17.89 -4.38
CA PRO A 422 -24.86 -16.84 -3.36
C PRO A 422 -23.83 -17.17 -2.28
N LEU A 423 -23.21 -16.14 -1.73
CA LEU A 423 -22.30 -16.24 -0.59
C LEU A 423 -23.01 -15.96 0.75
N GLU A 424 -24.30 -15.58 0.72
CA GLU A 424 -25.10 -15.40 1.92
C GLU A 424 -25.14 -16.71 2.73
N GLY A 425 -24.82 -16.59 4.03
CA GLY A 425 -24.73 -17.75 4.93
C GLY A 425 -23.48 -18.63 4.73
N ALA A 426 -22.59 -18.33 3.78
CA ALA A 426 -21.42 -19.16 3.52
C ALA A 426 -20.46 -19.24 4.71
N TYR A 427 -19.69 -20.33 4.75
CA TYR A 427 -18.53 -20.50 5.63
C TYR A 427 -17.28 -20.41 4.78
N SER A 428 -16.30 -19.60 5.14
CA SER A 428 -15.06 -19.44 4.38
C SER A 428 -13.82 -19.60 5.25
N TYR A 429 -12.71 -19.93 4.60
CA TYR A 429 -11.37 -19.95 5.17
C TYR A 429 -10.37 -19.50 4.12
N HIS A 430 -9.43 -18.62 4.50
CA HIS A 430 -8.25 -18.30 3.70
C HIS A 430 -6.97 -18.30 4.55
N ASN A 431 -5.81 -18.49 3.91
CA ASN A 431 -4.51 -18.41 4.58
C ASN A 431 -3.85 -17.07 4.29
N HIS A 432 -3.05 -16.62 5.24
CA HIS A 432 -2.09 -15.54 5.05
C HIS A 432 -0.71 -16.15 4.84
N PRO A 433 -0.06 -15.94 3.67
CA PRO A 433 1.30 -16.41 3.44
C PRO A 433 2.31 -15.87 4.47
N GLU A 434 3.42 -16.55 4.66
CA GLU A 434 4.43 -16.25 5.69
C GLU A 434 4.92 -14.79 5.71
N ALA A 435 4.84 -14.10 4.58
CA ALA A 435 5.18 -12.67 4.47
C ALA A 435 4.14 -11.71 5.08
N LEU A 436 2.95 -12.20 5.45
CA LEU A 436 1.82 -11.43 6.00
C LEU A 436 1.47 -11.89 7.42
N THR A 437 2.46 -12.14 8.24
CA THR A 437 2.28 -12.59 9.63
C THR A 437 1.68 -11.51 10.52
N TYR A 438 0.87 -11.95 11.50
CA TYR A 438 0.14 -11.12 12.48
C TYR A 438 -1.05 -10.32 11.93
N PHE A 439 -1.42 -10.53 10.68
CA PHE A 439 -2.67 -9.99 10.14
C PHE A 439 -3.82 -10.93 10.50
N SER A 440 -4.82 -10.43 11.24
CA SER A 440 -6.03 -11.22 11.47
C SER A 440 -6.92 -11.20 10.23
N PHE A 441 -7.73 -10.17 10.08
CA PHE A 441 -8.52 -9.90 8.90
C PHE A 441 -8.18 -8.50 8.39
N SER A 442 -8.09 -8.34 7.08
CA SER A 442 -7.98 -7.02 6.45
C SER A 442 -9.33 -6.28 6.50
N ALA A 443 -9.34 -5.00 6.15
CA ALA A 443 -10.58 -4.25 6.01
C ALA A 443 -11.46 -4.85 4.92
N GLU A 444 -10.84 -5.34 3.84
CA GLU A 444 -11.50 -6.00 2.72
C GLU A 444 -12.16 -7.33 3.13
N ASP A 445 -11.50 -8.16 3.94
CA ASP A 445 -12.09 -9.41 4.47
C ASP A 445 -13.34 -9.13 5.29
N VAL A 446 -13.28 -8.08 6.11
CA VAL A 446 -14.45 -7.61 6.88
C VAL A 446 -15.53 -7.08 5.95
N GLY A 447 -15.17 -6.29 4.95
CA GLY A 447 -16.10 -5.82 3.92
C GLY A 447 -16.85 -6.97 3.25
N PHE A 448 -16.13 -8.02 2.81
CA PHE A 448 -16.73 -9.21 2.20
C PHE A 448 -17.64 -9.98 3.17
N PHE A 449 -17.22 -10.14 4.41
CA PHE A 449 -18.03 -10.83 5.43
C PHE A 449 -19.38 -10.17 5.64
N PHE A 450 -19.43 -8.84 5.68
CA PHE A 450 -20.66 -8.08 5.89
C PHE A 450 -21.50 -7.97 4.62
N GLU A 451 -20.92 -7.62 3.49
CA GLU A 451 -21.61 -7.46 2.20
C GLU A 451 -22.33 -8.74 1.79
N TYR A 452 -21.65 -9.88 1.87
CA TYR A 452 -22.21 -11.16 1.49
C TYR A 452 -22.87 -11.90 2.65
N GLN A 453 -23.05 -11.26 3.79
CA GLN A 453 -23.70 -11.83 4.96
C GLN A 453 -23.22 -13.26 5.29
N GLN A 454 -21.91 -13.49 5.19
CA GLN A 454 -21.33 -14.79 5.47
C GLN A 454 -21.61 -15.19 6.93
N GLN A 455 -21.87 -16.48 7.17
CA GLN A 455 -22.12 -16.99 8.52
C GLN A 455 -20.83 -17.08 9.33
N TYR A 456 -19.74 -17.49 8.68
CA TYR A 456 -18.46 -17.73 9.33
C TYR A 456 -17.32 -17.42 8.36
N SER A 457 -16.27 -16.79 8.82
CA SER A 457 -15.02 -16.61 8.08
C SER A 457 -13.84 -16.88 9.00
N ALA A 458 -12.89 -17.66 8.52
CA ALA A 458 -11.64 -17.94 9.21
C ALA A 458 -10.43 -17.52 8.35
N ALA A 459 -9.37 -17.13 9.03
CA ALA A 459 -8.07 -16.85 8.41
C ALA A 459 -6.98 -17.47 9.27
N SER A 460 -5.81 -17.73 8.67
CA SER A 460 -4.67 -18.16 9.48
C SER A 460 -3.35 -17.73 8.89
N ASP A 461 -2.41 -17.37 9.75
CA ASP A 461 -1.00 -17.27 9.46
C ASP A 461 -0.24 -18.47 10.11
N PHE A 462 1.09 -18.46 10.06
CA PHE A 462 1.88 -19.56 10.62
C PHE A 462 1.80 -19.65 12.17
N ARG A 463 1.40 -18.58 12.86
CA ARG A 463 1.37 -18.52 14.34
C ARG A 463 -0.03 -18.55 14.91
N TYR A 464 -1.00 -17.93 14.22
CA TYR A 464 -2.35 -17.77 14.73
C TYR A 464 -3.39 -18.29 13.74
N GLN A 465 -4.53 -18.72 14.30
CA GLN A 465 -5.79 -18.89 13.62
C GLN A 465 -6.73 -17.81 14.10
N TYR A 466 -7.48 -17.22 13.20
CA TYR A 466 -8.50 -16.20 13.46
C TYR A 466 -9.84 -16.66 12.90
N TRP A 467 -10.91 -16.31 13.58
CA TRP A 467 -12.23 -16.50 13.01
C TRP A 467 -13.21 -15.45 13.46
N MET A 468 -14.21 -15.17 12.62
CA MET A 468 -15.36 -14.33 12.89
C MET A 468 -16.64 -15.05 12.50
N GLU A 469 -17.70 -14.88 13.29
CA GLU A 469 -18.98 -15.58 13.14
C GLU A 469 -20.14 -14.63 13.43
N ARG A 470 -21.15 -14.63 12.54
CA ARG A 470 -22.36 -13.87 12.75
C ARG A 470 -23.15 -14.40 13.94
N THR A 471 -23.78 -13.48 14.65
CA THR A 471 -24.79 -13.74 15.68
C THR A 471 -26.15 -13.23 15.22
N ALA A 472 -27.19 -13.48 15.99
CA ALA A 472 -28.53 -12.92 15.73
C ALA A 472 -28.55 -11.36 15.81
N ASP A 473 -27.62 -10.79 16.56
CA ASP A 473 -27.53 -9.35 16.81
C ASP A 473 -26.52 -8.64 15.89
N THR A 474 -25.85 -9.38 14.99
CA THR A 474 -24.85 -8.80 14.09
C THR A 474 -25.49 -7.77 13.16
N VAL A 475 -24.94 -6.56 13.17
CA VAL A 475 -25.41 -5.44 12.33
C VAL A 475 -25.20 -5.80 10.85
N ASN A 476 -26.15 -5.42 9.99
CA ASN A 476 -25.97 -5.54 8.54
C ASN A 476 -25.38 -4.23 8.00
N LEU A 477 -24.28 -4.35 7.29
CA LEU A 477 -23.55 -3.24 6.67
C LEU A 477 -23.26 -3.58 5.22
N SER A 478 -23.15 -2.57 4.38
CA SER A 478 -22.54 -2.68 3.06
C SER A 478 -21.03 -2.88 3.17
N TYR A 479 -20.39 -3.21 2.05
CA TYR A 479 -18.94 -3.35 1.95
C TYR A 479 -18.20 -2.11 2.44
N GLU A 480 -18.61 -0.94 1.93
CA GLU A 480 -17.99 0.34 2.27
C GLU A 480 -18.17 0.72 3.73
N GLU A 481 -19.38 0.55 4.28
CA GLU A 481 -19.67 0.84 5.70
C GLU A 481 -18.85 -0.05 6.64
N ALA A 482 -18.63 -1.30 6.27
CA ALA A 482 -17.84 -2.22 7.08
C ALA A 482 -16.34 -1.86 7.06
N ILE A 483 -15.79 -1.49 5.90
CA ILE A 483 -14.42 -0.98 5.77
C ILE A 483 -14.26 0.31 6.57
N GLU A 484 -15.16 1.27 6.43
CA GLU A 484 -15.11 2.54 7.16
C GLU A 484 -15.13 2.32 8.68
N ALA A 485 -15.98 1.41 9.15
CA ALA A 485 -16.05 1.07 10.57
C ALA A 485 -14.76 0.43 11.10
N PHE A 486 -14.09 -0.41 10.29
CA PHE A 486 -12.80 -1.02 10.60
C PHE A 486 -11.70 0.04 10.66
N GLU A 487 -11.59 0.87 9.64
CA GLU A 487 -10.57 1.92 9.53
C GLU A 487 -10.73 2.99 10.61
N GLU A 488 -11.96 3.38 10.94
CA GLU A 488 -12.22 4.32 12.04
C GLU A 488 -11.66 3.81 13.38
N ILE A 489 -11.86 2.53 13.70
CA ILE A 489 -11.34 1.93 14.93
C ILE A 489 -9.82 1.86 14.87
N ARG A 490 -9.24 1.35 13.76
CA ARG A 490 -7.80 1.20 13.58
C ARG A 490 -7.09 2.56 13.70
N ASP A 491 -7.56 3.56 12.97
CA ASP A 491 -6.84 4.82 12.81
C ASP A 491 -7.04 5.79 13.97
N ARG A 492 -8.14 5.66 14.74
CA ARG A 492 -8.41 6.53 15.89
C ARG A 492 -8.06 5.89 17.22
N ARG A 493 -8.54 4.66 17.44
CA ARG A 493 -8.42 4.03 18.76
C ARG A 493 -7.16 3.18 18.89
N ILE A 494 -6.93 2.30 17.92
CA ILE A 494 -5.81 1.37 17.96
C ILE A 494 -4.49 2.11 17.80
N LEU A 495 -4.43 3.08 16.89
CA LEU A 495 -3.25 3.93 16.74
C LEU A 495 -2.93 4.69 18.02
N GLN A 496 -3.94 5.20 18.74
CA GLN A 496 -3.74 5.88 20.01
C GLN A 496 -3.18 4.92 21.08
N MET A 497 -3.74 3.71 21.22
CA MET A 497 -3.24 2.68 22.15
C MET A 497 -1.78 2.30 21.83
N ALA A 498 -1.42 2.23 20.56
CA ALA A 498 -0.03 1.98 20.16
C ALA A 498 0.89 3.15 20.48
N LEU A 499 0.43 4.39 20.30
CA LEU A 499 1.19 5.60 20.67
C LEU A 499 1.40 5.71 22.19
N ASP A 500 0.42 5.26 22.97
CA ASP A 500 0.50 5.23 24.44
C ASP A 500 1.34 4.04 24.94
N GLY A 501 1.78 3.15 24.05
CA GLY A 501 2.62 1.98 24.36
C GLY A 501 1.84 0.83 25.02
N GLU A 502 0.51 0.81 24.89
CA GLU A 502 -0.35 -0.24 25.42
C GLU A 502 -0.32 -1.51 24.57
N ILE A 503 -0.11 -1.36 23.25
CA ILE A 503 -0.04 -2.47 22.28
C ILE A 503 1.09 -2.27 21.28
N ASP A 504 1.51 -3.36 20.65
CA ASP A 504 2.37 -3.32 19.46
C ASP A 504 1.49 -3.31 18.21
N MET A 505 1.55 -2.22 17.43
CA MET A 505 0.71 -2.04 16.25
C MET A 505 0.91 -3.13 15.19
N ASP A 506 2.14 -3.64 15.04
CA ASP A 506 2.47 -4.67 14.06
C ASP A 506 2.04 -6.07 14.49
N LEU A 507 2.09 -6.34 15.80
CA LEU A 507 1.76 -7.66 16.35
C LEU A 507 0.27 -7.77 16.69
N ASP A 508 -0.33 -6.70 17.19
CA ASP A 508 -1.67 -6.74 17.78
C ASP A 508 -2.66 -5.78 17.14
N GLY A 509 -2.21 -4.84 16.29
CA GLY A 509 -3.06 -3.77 15.76
C GLY A 509 -4.31 -4.28 15.05
N TYR A 510 -4.18 -5.24 14.13
CA TYR A 510 -5.32 -5.84 13.44
C TYR A 510 -6.19 -6.68 14.38
N HIS A 511 -5.58 -7.42 15.29
CA HIS A 511 -6.30 -8.20 16.30
C HIS A 511 -7.13 -7.32 17.24
N GLU A 512 -6.55 -6.25 17.77
CA GLU A 512 -7.27 -5.32 18.65
C GLU A 512 -8.35 -4.56 17.87
N THR A 513 -8.10 -4.18 16.61
CA THR A 513 -9.13 -3.62 15.73
C THR A 513 -10.33 -4.55 15.64
N MET A 514 -10.11 -5.82 15.35
CA MET A 514 -11.17 -6.82 15.24
C MET A 514 -11.92 -7.05 16.57
N LYS A 515 -11.23 -7.01 17.70
CA LYS A 515 -11.88 -7.10 19.03
C LYS A 515 -12.86 -5.95 19.26
N PHE A 516 -12.45 -4.71 19.00
CA PHE A 516 -13.34 -3.56 19.16
C PHE A 516 -14.45 -3.56 18.12
N LEU A 517 -14.15 -3.94 16.88
CA LEU A 517 -15.13 -4.03 15.82
C LEU A 517 -16.20 -5.09 16.13
N SER A 518 -15.80 -6.26 16.64
CA SER A 518 -16.72 -7.32 17.01
C SER A 518 -17.71 -6.90 18.11
N GLN A 519 -17.25 -6.11 19.07
CA GLN A 519 -18.11 -5.53 20.10
C GLN A 519 -19.06 -4.47 19.52
N LYS A 520 -18.55 -3.58 18.64
CA LYS A 520 -19.34 -2.50 18.02
C LYS A 520 -20.44 -3.06 17.10
N LEU A 521 -20.14 -4.12 16.34
CA LEU A 521 -21.02 -4.68 15.32
C LEU A 521 -21.69 -6.00 15.72
N CYS A 522 -21.53 -6.43 16.97
CA CYS A 522 -22.20 -7.58 17.59
C CYS A 522 -21.96 -8.93 16.89
N PHE A 523 -20.76 -9.18 16.37
CA PHE A 523 -20.35 -10.51 15.90
C PHE A 523 -19.32 -11.14 16.83
N ARG A 524 -19.07 -12.45 16.71
CA ARG A 524 -18.02 -13.14 17.47
C ARG A 524 -16.70 -13.06 16.73
N TYR A 525 -15.61 -12.86 17.46
CA TYR A 525 -14.26 -12.88 16.93
C TYR A 525 -13.31 -13.50 17.94
N GLU A 526 -12.37 -14.32 17.48
CA GLU A 526 -11.34 -14.93 18.33
C GLU A 526 -10.02 -15.11 17.56
N ARG A 527 -8.89 -15.00 18.28
CA ARG A 527 -7.54 -15.35 17.84
C ARG A 527 -7.04 -16.50 18.71
N ILE A 528 -6.57 -17.57 18.09
CA ILE A 528 -6.06 -18.78 18.73
C ILE A 528 -4.59 -18.95 18.35
N GLU A 529 -3.70 -19.10 19.31
CA GLU A 529 -2.29 -19.44 19.08
C GLU A 529 -2.18 -20.94 18.77
N LYS A 530 -1.39 -21.30 17.74
CA LYS A 530 -1.20 -22.67 17.25
C LYS A 530 -0.15 -23.46 18.03
#